data_bba564c02967d27bf766157b1f798f37
#
_entry.id   bba564c02967d27bf766157b1f798f37
#
_cell.length_a   1.000
_cell.length_b   1.000
_cell.length_c   1.000
_cell.angle_alpha   90.00
_cell.angle_beta   90.00
_cell.angle_gamma   90.00
#
_symmetry.space_group_name_H-M   'P 1'
#
loop_
_entity.id
_entity.type
_entity.pdbx_description
1 polymer ?
#
loop_
_entity_poly.entity_id
_entity_poly.type
_entity_poly.pdbx_seq_one_letter_code
_entity_poly.pdbx_strand_id
1 'polypeptide(L)'
;MLEAGAGLGLLAVPSAVASLMLGSSLDTPAAVAVARIAGVALLALGLACWLARHDELGPSARGLVGAMVVYNAGVIGVLVHEAVGVAKAGIALWPTVVAHAVMGAWCMTRLRGTHP
;
A
#
# COMPACT_ATOMS: atom_id res chain seq x y z
N MET A 1 5.05 -5.44 6.92
CA MET A 1 4.48 -4.95 8.20
C MET A 1 3.76 -3.61 8.06
N LEU A 2 4.22 -2.73 7.15
CA LEU A 2 3.57 -1.43 6.87
C LEU A 2 2.13 -1.62 6.37
N GLU A 3 1.91 -2.53 5.44
CA GLU A 3 0.60 -2.87 4.87
C GLU A 3 -0.38 -3.38 5.92
N ALA A 4 0.10 -4.21 6.86
CA ALA A 4 -0.75 -4.70 7.94
C ALA A 4 -1.17 -3.57 8.89
N GLY A 5 -0.27 -2.64 9.21
CA GLY A 5 -0.58 -1.46 10.00
C GLY A 5 -1.59 -0.54 9.31
N ALA A 6 -1.40 -0.26 8.02
CA ALA A 6 -2.34 0.52 7.22
C ALA A 6 -3.70 -0.17 7.10
N GLY A 7 -3.70 -1.50 6.92
CA GLY A 7 -4.92 -2.31 6.88
C GLY A 7 -5.72 -2.25 8.17
N LEU A 8 -5.08 -2.37 9.32
CA LEU A 8 -5.73 -2.21 10.63
C LEU A 8 -6.29 -0.79 10.81
N GLY A 9 -5.54 0.23 10.41
CA GLY A 9 -6.00 1.63 10.46
C GLY A 9 -7.27 1.85 9.63
N LEU A 10 -7.29 1.34 8.38
CA LEU A 10 -8.47 1.44 7.51
C LEU A 10 -9.68 0.66 8.03
N LEU A 11 -9.47 -0.43 8.75
CA LEU A 11 -10.57 -1.18 9.38
C LEU A 11 -11.14 -0.44 10.60
N ALA A 12 -10.28 0.04 11.48
CA ALA A 12 -10.67 0.62 12.76
C ALA A 12 -11.15 2.07 12.62
N VAL A 13 -10.40 2.91 11.90
CA VAL A 13 -10.60 4.36 11.80
C VAL A 13 -10.45 4.89 10.36
N PRO A 14 -11.24 4.40 9.39
CA PRO A 14 -11.05 4.66 7.97
C PRO A 14 -11.05 6.17 7.62
N SER A 15 -11.96 6.94 8.24
CA SER A 15 -12.04 8.39 7.99
C SER A 15 -10.83 9.16 8.50
N ALA A 16 -10.24 8.73 9.63
CA ALA A 16 -9.01 9.34 10.14
C ALA A 16 -7.82 9.08 9.20
N VAL A 17 -7.69 7.85 8.70
CA VAL A 17 -6.66 7.49 7.72
C VAL A 17 -6.83 8.29 6.43
N ALA A 18 -8.07 8.38 5.91
CA ALA A 18 -8.35 9.19 4.73
C ALA A 18 -8.02 10.67 4.93
N SER A 19 -8.37 11.24 6.08
CA SER A 19 -8.05 12.64 6.40
C SER A 19 -6.55 12.89 6.47
N LEU A 20 -5.77 11.98 7.04
CA LEU A 20 -4.31 12.08 7.11
C LEU A 20 -3.65 11.96 5.72
N MET A 21 -4.21 11.13 4.84
CA MET A 21 -3.66 10.88 3.51
C MET A 21 -4.13 11.90 2.47
N LEU A 22 -5.45 12.10 2.40
CA LEU A 22 -6.10 12.86 1.33
C LEU A 22 -6.55 14.27 1.78
N GLY A 23 -6.41 14.59 3.05
CA GLY A 23 -6.85 15.89 3.60
C GLY A 23 -8.37 16.04 3.72
N SER A 24 -9.14 14.95 3.52
CA SER A 24 -10.60 14.92 3.64
C SER A 24 -11.08 13.65 4.30
N SER A 25 -12.20 13.73 5.04
CA SER A 25 -12.89 12.59 5.63
C SER A 25 -13.71 11.82 4.61
N LEU A 26 -14.09 10.57 4.98
CA LEU A 26 -15.02 9.77 4.18
C LEU A 26 -16.45 10.11 4.58
N ASP A 27 -17.19 10.76 3.69
CA ASP A 27 -18.50 11.35 4.02
C ASP A 27 -19.69 10.42 3.72
N THR A 28 -19.47 9.26 3.08
CA THR A 28 -20.53 8.32 2.75
C THR A 28 -20.30 6.94 3.35
N PRO A 29 -21.37 6.20 3.73
CA PRO A 29 -21.26 4.81 4.17
C PRO A 29 -20.57 3.92 3.13
N ALA A 30 -20.79 4.16 1.85
CA ALA A 30 -20.16 3.42 0.76
C ALA A 30 -18.63 3.65 0.74
N ALA A 31 -18.15 4.88 0.88
CA ALA A 31 -16.73 5.20 0.96
C ALA A 31 -16.06 4.52 2.17
N VAL A 32 -16.73 4.54 3.32
CA VAL A 32 -16.25 3.83 4.53
C VAL A 32 -16.18 2.32 4.30
N ALA A 33 -17.19 1.73 3.65
CA ALA A 33 -17.19 0.29 3.35
C ALA A 33 -16.04 -0.07 2.39
N VAL A 34 -15.81 0.70 1.33
CA VAL A 34 -14.70 0.49 0.38
C VAL A 34 -13.35 0.61 1.10
N ALA A 35 -13.17 1.60 1.96
CA ALA A 35 -11.95 1.76 2.75
C ALA A 35 -11.69 0.55 3.67
N ARG A 36 -12.73 -0.01 4.29
CA ARG A 36 -12.60 -1.22 5.12
C ARG A 36 -12.27 -2.46 4.29
N ILE A 37 -12.87 -2.61 3.09
CA ILE A 37 -12.52 -3.69 2.16
C ILE A 37 -11.04 -3.57 1.75
N ALA A 38 -10.56 -2.37 1.44
CA ALA A 38 -9.15 -2.13 1.18
C ALA A 38 -8.27 -2.50 2.40
N GLY A 39 -8.74 -2.22 3.62
CA GLY A 39 -8.07 -2.61 4.85
C GLY A 39 -7.91 -4.13 4.98
N VAL A 40 -8.96 -4.91 4.68
CA VAL A 40 -8.89 -6.39 4.65
C VAL A 40 -7.88 -6.87 3.60
N ALA A 41 -7.90 -6.29 2.40
CA ALA A 41 -6.97 -6.65 1.33
C ALA A 41 -5.51 -6.38 1.73
N LEU A 42 -5.22 -5.26 2.38
CA LEU A 42 -3.89 -4.92 2.89
C LEU A 42 -3.43 -5.88 4.00
N LEU A 43 -4.32 -6.29 4.89
CA LEU A 43 -4.01 -7.31 5.90
C LEU A 43 -3.66 -8.64 5.25
N ALA A 44 -4.44 -9.08 4.25
CA ALA A 44 -4.18 -10.31 3.53
C ALA A 44 -2.83 -10.26 2.80
N LEU A 45 -2.50 -9.13 2.17
CA LEU A 45 -1.22 -8.90 1.52
C LEU A 45 -0.06 -8.92 2.53
N GLY A 46 -0.22 -8.24 3.66
CA GLY A 46 0.77 -8.25 4.75
C GLY A 46 1.00 -9.66 5.32
N LEU A 47 -0.07 -10.45 5.48
CA LEU A 47 0.03 -11.85 5.89
C LEU A 47 0.76 -12.70 4.85
N ALA A 48 0.44 -12.55 3.56
CA ALA A 48 1.12 -13.27 2.48
C ALA A 48 2.62 -12.97 2.48
N CYS A 49 3.02 -11.70 2.62
CA CYS A 49 4.41 -11.30 2.74
C CYS A 49 5.08 -11.89 3.99
N TRP A 50 4.36 -11.93 5.11
CA TRP A 50 4.87 -12.53 6.35
C TRP A 50 5.11 -14.02 6.21
N LEU A 51 4.19 -14.76 5.62
CA LEU A 51 4.33 -16.21 5.39
C LEU A 51 5.50 -16.52 4.45
N ALA A 52 5.69 -15.70 3.41
CA ALA A 52 6.77 -15.86 2.44
C ALA A 52 8.14 -15.32 2.91
N ARG A 53 8.26 -14.76 4.10
CA ARG A 53 9.48 -14.05 4.54
C ARG A 53 10.77 -14.89 4.64
N HIS A 54 10.62 -16.19 4.76
CA HIS A 54 11.74 -17.15 4.86
C HIS A 54 11.90 -18.02 3.61
N ASP A 55 11.01 -17.88 2.63
CA ASP A 55 11.12 -18.64 1.40
C ASP A 55 12.27 -18.09 0.55
N GLU A 56 13.12 -18.97 0.07
CA GLU A 56 14.01 -18.65 -1.04
C GLU A 56 13.14 -18.26 -2.25
N LEU A 57 13.63 -17.35 -3.11
CA LEU A 57 12.85 -16.79 -4.22
C LEU A 57 12.49 -17.85 -5.29
N GLY A 58 11.65 -18.80 -4.88
CA GLY A 58 10.95 -19.72 -5.77
C GLY A 58 9.89 -18.97 -6.62
N PRO A 59 9.26 -19.65 -7.59
CA PRO A 59 8.29 -19.02 -8.50
C PRO A 59 7.16 -18.25 -7.79
N SER A 60 6.64 -18.81 -6.69
CA SER A 60 5.55 -18.18 -5.92
C SER A 60 6.02 -16.93 -5.17
N ALA A 61 7.17 -16.98 -4.52
CA ALA A 61 7.76 -15.82 -3.83
C ALA A 61 8.12 -14.70 -4.83
N ARG A 62 8.63 -15.04 -6.02
CA ARG A 62 8.87 -14.08 -7.10
C ARG A 62 7.59 -13.43 -7.59
N GLY A 63 6.51 -14.21 -7.73
CA GLY A 63 5.18 -13.70 -8.07
C GLY A 63 4.68 -12.69 -7.04
N LEU A 64 4.81 -13.01 -5.76
CA LEU A 64 4.45 -12.10 -4.66
C LEU A 64 5.27 -10.80 -4.69
N VAL A 65 6.59 -10.90 -4.85
CA VAL A 65 7.45 -9.71 -4.96
C VAL A 65 7.09 -8.87 -6.19
N GLY A 66 6.78 -9.52 -7.33
CA GLY A 66 6.27 -8.83 -8.52
C GLY A 66 4.94 -8.10 -8.28
N ALA A 67 4.01 -8.75 -7.58
CA ALA A 67 2.75 -8.13 -7.18
C ALA A 67 2.96 -6.91 -6.28
N MET A 68 3.95 -6.97 -5.37
CA MET A 68 4.32 -5.82 -4.54
C MET A 68 4.89 -4.65 -5.34
N VAL A 69 5.62 -4.90 -6.43
CA VAL A 69 6.06 -3.82 -7.34
C VAL A 69 4.86 -3.12 -7.96
N VAL A 70 3.90 -3.89 -8.49
CA VAL A 70 2.68 -3.34 -9.10
C VAL A 70 1.84 -2.58 -8.07
N TYR A 71 1.67 -3.14 -6.88
CA TYR A 71 0.95 -2.50 -5.78
C TYR A 71 1.57 -1.15 -5.40
N ASN A 72 2.88 -1.11 -5.15
CA ASN A 72 3.56 0.12 -4.75
C ASN A 72 3.49 1.19 -5.86
N ALA A 73 3.69 0.80 -7.13
CA ALA A 73 3.55 1.72 -8.27
C ALA A 73 2.13 2.27 -8.40
N GLY A 74 1.11 1.41 -8.21
CA GLY A 74 -0.30 1.80 -8.24
C GLY A 74 -0.65 2.80 -7.14
N VAL A 75 -0.22 2.55 -5.90
CA VAL A 75 -0.44 3.48 -4.77
C VAL A 75 0.20 4.83 -5.04
N ILE A 76 1.45 4.87 -5.53
CA ILE A 76 2.12 6.11 -5.90
C ILE A 76 1.30 6.85 -6.97
N GLY A 77 0.88 6.15 -8.03
CA GLY A 77 0.09 6.74 -9.12
C GLY A 77 -1.20 7.38 -8.62
N VAL A 78 -1.96 6.68 -7.77
CA VAL A 78 -3.19 7.20 -7.17
C VAL A 78 -2.91 8.41 -6.29
N LEU A 79 -1.96 8.33 -5.36
CA LEU A 79 -1.67 9.42 -4.43
C LEU A 79 -1.16 10.68 -5.14
N VAL A 80 -0.31 10.52 -6.15
CA VAL A 80 0.18 11.65 -6.96
C VAL A 80 -0.95 12.26 -7.78
N HIS A 81 -1.82 11.43 -8.37
CA HIS A 81 -3.00 11.93 -9.10
C HIS A 81 -3.90 12.77 -8.19
N GLU A 82 -4.20 12.30 -6.99
CA GLU A 82 -5.00 13.05 -6.01
C GLU A 82 -4.29 14.34 -5.57
N ALA A 83 -2.97 14.30 -5.34
CA ALA A 83 -2.21 15.49 -4.95
C ALA A 83 -2.22 16.60 -6.01
N VAL A 84 -2.27 16.22 -7.29
CA VAL A 84 -2.31 17.19 -8.41
C VAL A 84 -3.73 17.67 -8.68
N GLY A 85 -4.74 16.78 -8.55
CA GLY A 85 -6.13 17.07 -8.89
C GLY A 85 -6.93 17.79 -7.80
N VAL A 86 -6.56 17.57 -6.53
CA VAL A 86 -7.26 18.14 -5.36
C VAL A 86 -6.29 19.06 -4.62
N ALA A 87 -6.63 20.31 -4.47
CA ALA A 87 -5.80 21.34 -3.82
C ALA A 87 -5.50 21.08 -2.31
N LYS A 88 -5.91 19.94 -1.76
CA LYS A 88 -5.73 19.54 -0.36
C LYS A 88 -5.09 18.16 -0.31
N ALA A 89 -3.82 18.12 0.03
CA ALA A 89 -3.11 16.88 0.36
C ALA A 89 -3.04 16.73 1.88
N GLY A 90 -3.32 15.53 2.39
CA GLY A 90 -3.12 15.22 3.80
C GLY A 90 -1.63 15.21 4.17
N ILE A 91 -1.31 15.46 5.44
CA ILE A 91 0.06 15.53 5.94
C ILE A 91 0.84 14.22 5.71
N ALA A 92 0.15 13.08 5.68
CA ALA A 92 0.76 11.77 5.48
C ALA A 92 0.94 11.38 4.00
N LEU A 93 0.38 12.16 3.04
CA LEU A 93 0.41 11.78 1.62
C LEU A 93 1.85 11.62 1.11
N TRP A 94 2.68 12.64 1.24
CA TRP A 94 4.05 12.61 0.72
C TRP A 94 4.96 11.60 1.42
N PRO A 95 4.95 11.48 2.76
CA PRO A 95 5.65 10.39 3.45
C PRO A 95 5.24 9.00 2.93
N THR A 96 3.95 8.79 2.65
CA THR A 96 3.46 7.53 2.11
C THR A 96 3.96 7.29 0.68
N VAL A 97 3.96 8.30 -0.19
CA VAL A 97 4.53 8.20 -1.54
C VAL A 97 6.00 7.79 -1.49
N VAL A 98 6.79 8.42 -0.62
CA VAL A 98 8.21 8.08 -0.43
C VAL A 98 8.37 6.65 0.06
N ALA A 99 7.59 6.22 1.06
CA ALA A 99 7.64 4.86 1.59
C ALA A 99 7.36 3.81 0.49
N HIS A 100 6.31 4.01 -0.31
CA HIS A 100 5.98 3.12 -1.42
C HIS A 100 7.04 3.14 -2.53
N ALA A 101 7.66 4.28 -2.82
CA ALA A 101 8.75 4.36 -3.79
C ALA A 101 9.98 3.56 -3.33
N VAL A 102 10.37 3.67 -2.06
CA VAL A 102 11.47 2.90 -1.47
C VAL A 102 11.15 1.41 -1.48
N MET A 103 9.94 1.02 -1.05
CA MET A 103 9.50 -0.39 -1.04
C MET A 103 9.45 -0.98 -2.45
N GLY A 104 8.90 -0.27 -3.42
CA GLY A 104 8.85 -0.71 -4.82
C GLY A 104 10.24 -0.87 -5.43
N ALA A 105 11.15 0.07 -5.18
CA ALA A 105 12.55 -0.03 -5.60
C ALA A 105 13.24 -1.24 -4.96
N TRP A 106 13.05 -1.45 -3.66
CA TRP A 106 13.57 -2.64 -2.97
C TRP A 106 13.06 -3.94 -3.60
N CYS A 107 11.76 -4.05 -3.85
CA CYS A 107 11.17 -5.22 -4.51
C CYS A 107 11.79 -5.46 -5.89
N MET A 108 12.01 -4.41 -6.68
CA MET A 108 12.66 -4.51 -7.98
C MET A 108 14.11 -5.03 -7.89
N THR A 109 14.89 -4.59 -6.90
CA THR A 109 16.25 -5.10 -6.71
C THR A 109 16.24 -6.59 -6.38
N ARG A 110 15.27 -7.05 -5.58
CA ARG A 110 15.11 -8.49 -5.25
C ARG A 110 14.77 -9.33 -6.47
N LEU A 111 13.97 -8.82 -7.41
CA LEU A 111 13.63 -9.51 -8.65
C LEU A 111 14.83 -9.60 -9.62
N ARG A 112 15.68 -8.57 -9.65
CA ARG A 112 16.84 -8.49 -10.55
C ARG A 112 18.05 -9.28 -10.04
N GLY A 113 18.22 -9.40 -8.72
CA GLY A 113 19.37 -10.04 -8.09
C GLY A 113 19.41 -11.58 -8.17
N THR A 114 18.48 -12.21 -8.88
CA THR A 114 18.34 -13.67 -9.03
C THR A 114 18.76 -14.19 -10.40
N HIS A 115 19.53 -13.42 -11.16
CA HIS A 115 20.21 -13.97 -12.35
C HIS A 115 21.54 -14.62 -11.89
N PRO A 116 21.74 -15.95 -12.13
CA PRO A 116 23.01 -16.61 -11.90
C PRO A 116 24.06 -16.09 -12.88
#